data_dfbf72d40b70b344f52b171c1d1f34cf
#
_entry.id   dfbf72d40b70b344f52b171c1d1f34cf
#
_cell.length_a   1.000
_cell.length_b   1.000
_cell.length_c   1.000
_cell.angle_alpha   90.00
_cell.angle_beta   90.00
_cell.angle_gamma   90.00
#
_symmetry.space_group_name_H-M   'P 1'
#
loop_
_entity.id
_entity.type
_entity.pdbx_description
1 polymer ?
#
loop_
_entity_poly.entity_id
_entity_poly.type
_entity_poly.pdbx_seq_one_letter_code
_entity_poly.pdbx_strand_id
1 'polypeptide(L)'
;MRKAASQNTGWIWDMKAEAMKRHFEKVAWADAILVSNHDKNGVPGYIEANTLLEMGLAFHLGKPIYLLNGIPEMAYKEEILGMTPIVINGNLSLIK
;
A
#
# COMPACT_ATOMS: atom_id res chain seq x y z
N MET A 1 -22.25 -2.36 -7.33
CA MET A 1 -21.49 -2.01 -6.43
C MET A 1 -21.77 -0.78 -5.70
N ARG A 2 -21.85 0.35 -6.28
CA ARG A 2 -22.11 1.54 -5.55
C ARG A 2 -23.53 1.68 -5.09
N LYS A 3 -24.43 0.89 -5.65
CA LYS A 3 -25.82 0.98 -5.26
C LYS A 3 -26.06 0.79 -3.79
N ALA A 4 -25.39 -0.18 -3.20
CA ALA A 4 -25.58 -0.45 -1.78
C ALA A 4 -25.12 0.71 -0.92
N ALA A 5 -24.15 1.49 -1.40
CA ALA A 5 -23.59 2.59 -0.64
C ALA A 5 -24.25 3.92 -0.98
N SER A 6 -25.20 3.93 -1.87
CA SER A 6 -25.71 5.18 -2.41
C SER A 6 -26.90 5.73 -1.66
N GLN A 7 -27.27 5.16 -0.54
CA GLN A 7 -28.41 5.65 0.20
C GLN A 7 -28.05 6.89 0.98
N ASN A 8 -27.75 6.71 2.26
CA ASN A 8 -27.39 7.83 3.11
C ASN A 8 -25.91 8.06 3.17
N THR A 9 -25.12 7.09 2.78
CA THR A 9 -23.67 7.13 2.96
C THR A 9 -22.90 7.19 1.65
N GLY A 10 -23.59 7.47 0.55
CA GLY A 10 -22.93 7.54 -0.76
C GLY A 10 -21.81 8.55 -0.81
N TRP A 11 -21.98 9.69 -0.12
CA TRP A 11 -20.95 10.73 -0.10
C TRP A 11 -19.65 10.23 0.54
N ILE A 12 -19.76 9.32 1.51
CA ILE A 12 -18.57 8.76 2.16
C ILE A 12 -17.75 7.97 1.15
N TRP A 13 -18.42 7.18 0.33
CA TRP A 13 -17.73 6.37 -0.67
C TRP A 13 -17.17 7.20 -1.80
N ASP A 14 -17.84 8.30 -2.14
CA ASP A 14 -17.30 9.23 -3.14
C ASP A 14 -16.04 9.90 -2.62
N MET A 15 -16.02 10.28 -1.34
CA MET A 15 -14.83 10.88 -0.74
C MET A 15 -13.69 9.88 -0.69
N LYS A 16 -14.00 8.60 -0.37
CA LYS A 16 -12.98 7.58 -0.34
C LYS A 16 -12.40 7.35 -1.72
N ALA A 17 -13.23 7.33 -2.74
CA ALA A 17 -12.76 7.14 -4.11
C ALA A 17 -11.82 8.27 -4.52
N GLU A 18 -12.17 9.52 -4.18
CA GLU A 18 -11.31 10.64 -4.47
C GLU A 18 -9.96 10.54 -3.76
N ALA A 19 -10.00 10.15 -2.49
CA ALA A 19 -8.78 10.00 -1.72
C ALA A 19 -7.88 8.92 -2.33
N MET A 20 -8.46 7.78 -2.72
CA MET A 20 -7.69 6.71 -3.35
C MET A 20 -7.09 7.15 -4.67
N LYS A 21 -7.84 7.89 -5.48
CA LYS A 21 -7.30 8.40 -6.75
C LYS A 21 -6.12 9.31 -6.52
N ARG A 22 -6.21 10.20 -5.53
CA ARG A 22 -5.10 11.11 -5.23
C ARG A 22 -3.86 10.33 -4.78
N HIS A 23 -4.06 9.28 -3.96
CA HIS A 23 -2.94 8.47 -3.53
C HIS A 23 -2.32 7.71 -4.70
N PHE A 24 -3.16 7.18 -5.58
CA PHE A 24 -2.67 6.47 -6.75
C PHE A 24 -1.91 7.39 -7.70
N GLU A 25 -2.38 8.63 -7.83
CA GLU A 25 -1.67 9.61 -8.65
C GLU A 25 -0.29 9.91 -8.09
N LYS A 26 -0.17 9.97 -6.77
CA LYS A 26 1.14 10.18 -6.13
C LYS A 26 2.07 9.02 -6.41
N VAL A 27 1.56 7.79 -6.34
CA VAL A 27 2.36 6.62 -6.67
C VAL A 27 2.81 6.66 -8.11
N ALA A 28 1.90 6.99 -9.01
CA ALA A 28 2.21 7.06 -10.44
C ALA A 28 3.26 8.11 -10.75
N TRP A 29 3.27 9.20 -9.99
CA TRP A 29 4.20 10.30 -10.19
C TRP A 29 5.57 10.03 -9.56
N ALA A 30 5.63 9.26 -8.49
CA ALA A 30 6.85 8.99 -7.75
C ALA A 30 7.78 8.05 -8.50
N ASP A 31 9.07 8.10 -8.18
CA ASP A 31 10.04 7.17 -8.75
C ASP A 31 10.10 5.85 -7.99
N ALA A 32 9.67 5.86 -6.75
CA ALA A 32 9.67 4.69 -5.87
C ALA A 32 8.69 4.95 -4.75
N ILE A 33 8.31 3.91 -4.01
CA ILE A 33 7.49 4.11 -2.80
C ILE A 33 8.19 3.48 -1.61
N LEU A 34 8.02 4.12 -0.46
CA LEU A 34 8.48 3.58 0.82
C LEU A 34 7.25 3.30 1.67
N VAL A 35 7.12 2.06 2.09
CA VAL A 35 6.01 1.63 2.94
C VAL A 35 6.50 1.59 4.39
N SER A 36 5.89 2.40 5.24
CA SER A 36 6.23 2.44 6.67
C SER A 36 5.38 1.40 7.40
N ASN A 37 5.75 0.13 7.23
CA ASN A 37 4.97 -0.97 7.78
C ASN A 37 5.34 -1.21 9.23
N HIS A 38 4.57 -0.57 10.13
CA HIS A 38 4.77 -0.70 11.56
C HIS A 38 3.89 -1.81 12.12
N ASP A 39 4.22 -2.26 13.34
CA ASP A 39 3.45 -3.31 14.00
C ASP A 39 2.03 -2.83 14.27
N LYS A 40 1.06 -3.71 14.04
CA LYS A 40 -0.34 -3.39 14.27
C LYS A 40 -1.09 -4.69 14.56
N ASN A 41 -1.96 -4.65 15.56
CA ASN A 41 -2.82 -5.79 15.91
C ASN A 41 -2.01 -7.06 16.18
N GLY A 42 -0.84 -6.92 16.79
CA GLY A 42 0.01 -8.06 17.09
C GLY A 42 0.76 -8.64 15.89
N VAL A 43 0.68 -7.98 14.74
CA VAL A 43 1.38 -8.44 13.53
C VAL A 43 2.55 -7.50 13.25
N PRO A 44 3.79 -7.99 13.38
CA PRO A 44 4.94 -7.18 13.04
C PRO A 44 4.96 -6.82 11.55
N GLY A 45 5.24 -5.54 11.26
CA GLY A 45 5.35 -5.10 9.87
C GLY A 45 4.05 -5.09 9.12
N TYR A 46 2.94 -4.89 9.80
CA TYR A 46 1.60 -4.95 9.22
C TYR A 46 1.45 -4.03 8.00
N ILE A 47 0.83 -4.55 6.94
CA ILE A 47 0.54 -3.77 5.73
C ILE A 47 -0.97 -3.71 5.56
N GLU A 48 -1.53 -2.49 5.54
CA GLU A 48 -2.96 -2.30 5.42
C GLU A 48 -3.42 -2.49 3.98
N ALA A 49 -4.71 -2.76 3.81
CA ALA A 49 -5.25 -3.05 2.49
C ALA A 49 -5.05 -1.91 1.49
N ASN A 50 -5.25 -0.66 1.92
CA ASN A 50 -5.02 0.47 1.03
C ASN A 50 -3.56 0.56 0.59
N THR A 51 -2.65 0.27 1.51
CA THR A 51 -1.22 0.27 1.19
C THR A 51 -0.90 -0.84 0.20
N LEU A 52 -1.53 -2.00 0.38
CA LEU A 52 -1.32 -3.12 -0.54
C LEU A 52 -1.74 -2.74 -1.97
N LEU A 53 -2.86 -2.00 -2.10
CA LEU A 53 -3.31 -1.55 -3.40
C LEU A 53 -2.31 -0.60 -4.04
N GLU A 54 -1.73 0.29 -3.25
CA GLU A 54 -0.71 1.23 -3.74
C GLU A 54 0.55 0.48 -4.16
N MET A 55 0.93 -0.55 -3.38
CA MET A 55 2.06 -1.39 -3.75
C MET A 55 1.80 -2.10 -5.08
N GLY A 56 0.58 -2.60 -5.27
CA GLY A 56 0.21 -3.24 -6.52
C GLY A 56 0.34 -2.31 -7.71
N LEU A 57 -0.08 -1.06 -7.55
CA LEU A 57 0.06 -0.08 -8.61
C LEU A 57 1.53 0.21 -8.90
N ALA A 58 2.33 0.40 -7.86
CA ALA A 58 3.76 0.65 -8.04
C ALA A 58 4.42 -0.51 -8.76
N PHE A 59 4.06 -1.74 -8.37
CA PHE A 59 4.59 -2.94 -9.02
C PHE A 59 4.23 -2.96 -10.51
N HIS A 60 2.97 -2.67 -10.82
CA HIS A 60 2.52 -2.64 -12.22
C HIS A 60 3.28 -1.60 -13.04
N LEU A 61 3.59 -0.46 -12.43
CA LEU A 61 4.30 0.62 -13.11
C LEU A 61 5.82 0.42 -13.10
N GLY A 62 6.31 -0.68 -12.56
CA GLY A 62 7.73 -0.97 -12.54
C GLY A 62 8.53 -0.14 -11.55
N LYS A 63 7.87 0.39 -10.52
CA LYS A 63 8.54 1.24 -9.54
C LYS A 63 9.03 0.42 -8.36
N PRO A 64 10.23 0.70 -7.84
CA PRO A 64 10.73 -0.02 -6.65
C PRO A 64 9.82 0.20 -5.45
N ILE A 65 9.65 -0.86 -4.67
CA ILE A 65 8.85 -0.83 -3.44
C ILE A 65 9.80 -1.14 -2.29
N TYR A 66 9.92 -0.22 -1.35
CA TYR A 66 10.76 -0.41 -0.17
C TYR A 66 9.87 -0.60 1.04
N LEU A 67 10.17 -1.61 1.87
CA LEU A 67 9.49 -1.82 3.14
C LEU A 67 10.42 -1.42 4.26
N LEU A 68 9.92 -0.59 5.16
CA LEU A 68 10.71 -0.14 6.30
C LEU A 68 11.08 -1.32 7.20
N ASN A 69 10.15 -2.24 7.39
CA ASN A 69 10.32 -3.42 8.25
C ASN A 69 10.06 -4.69 7.46
N GLY A 70 10.26 -5.84 8.11
CA GLY A 70 10.18 -7.14 7.44
C GLY A 70 8.81 -7.49 6.88
N ILE A 71 8.79 -8.51 6.07
CA ILE A 71 7.56 -9.00 5.44
C ILE A 71 6.62 -9.53 6.52
N PRO A 72 5.36 -9.07 6.60
CA PRO A 72 4.45 -9.51 7.64
C PRO A 72 3.86 -10.88 7.36
N GLU A 73 3.51 -11.58 8.44
CA GLU A 73 2.76 -12.83 8.35
C GLU A 73 1.29 -12.49 8.32
N MET A 74 0.72 -12.46 7.13
CA MET A 74 -0.66 -12.03 6.92
C MET A 74 -1.29 -12.86 5.82
N ALA A 75 -2.62 -12.74 5.70
CA ALA A 75 -3.36 -13.51 4.70
C ALA A 75 -2.86 -13.27 3.28
N TYR A 76 -2.40 -12.04 2.98
CA TYR A 76 -1.91 -11.72 1.64
C TYR A 76 -0.39 -11.60 1.56
N LYS A 77 0.29 -12.41 2.38
CA LYS A 77 1.75 -12.44 2.37
C LYS A 77 2.31 -12.81 1.00
N GLU A 78 1.65 -13.75 0.33
CA GLU A 78 2.13 -14.20 -0.99
C GLU A 78 2.08 -13.09 -2.02
N GLU A 79 1.03 -12.27 -1.97
CA GLU A 79 0.92 -11.14 -2.88
C GLU A 79 2.04 -10.14 -2.61
N ILE A 80 2.36 -9.91 -1.34
CA ILE A 80 3.45 -9.02 -0.98
C ILE A 80 4.77 -9.55 -1.51
N LEU A 81 5.05 -10.83 -1.28
CA LEU A 81 6.28 -11.44 -1.77
C LEU A 81 6.37 -11.40 -3.28
N GLY A 82 5.24 -11.62 -3.96
CA GLY A 82 5.21 -11.60 -5.42
C GLY A 82 5.55 -10.25 -6.02
N MET A 83 5.36 -9.16 -5.25
CA MET A 83 5.72 -7.83 -5.72
C MET A 83 7.19 -7.50 -5.50
N THR A 84 7.96 -8.45 -4.96
CA THR A 84 9.40 -8.34 -4.78
C THR A 84 9.85 -7.04 -4.10
N PRO A 85 9.27 -6.71 -2.93
CA PRO A 85 9.68 -5.49 -2.25
C PRO A 85 11.08 -5.64 -1.65
N ILE A 86 11.72 -4.51 -1.39
CA ILE A 86 13.05 -4.46 -0.81
C ILE A 86 12.92 -4.08 0.64
N VAL A 87 13.26 -4.99 1.55
CA VAL A 87 13.19 -4.73 2.98
C VAL A 87 14.46 -4.00 3.40
N ILE A 88 14.29 -2.82 4.00
CA ILE A 88 15.45 -2.01 4.38
C ILE A 88 15.76 -2.02 5.88
N ASN A 89 14.86 -2.60 6.70
CA ASN A 89 15.07 -2.72 8.15
C ASN A 89 15.50 -1.39 8.79
N GLY A 90 14.81 -0.32 8.43
CA GLY A 90 15.07 1.00 8.96
C GLY A 90 16.28 1.71 8.36
N ASN A 91 17.00 1.08 7.46
CA ASN A 91 18.21 1.67 6.88
C ASN A 91 17.85 2.45 5.61
N LEU A 92 17.59 3.75 5.77
CA LEU A 92 17.14 4.58 4.66
C LEU A 92 18.22 4.75 3.56
N SER A 93 19.48 4.45 3.89
CA SER A 93 20.53 4.57 2.88
C SER A 93 20.42 3.50 1.80
N LEU A 94 19.60 2.47 2.00
CA LEU A 94 19.37 1.45 0.99
C LEU A 94 18.40 1.90 -0.11
N ILE A 95 17.72 3.02 0.08
CA ILE A 95 16.86 3.60 -0.95
C ILE A 95 17.70 4.35 -1.94
N LYS A 96 17.60 3.96 -3.19
CA LYS A 96 18.43 4.56 -4.26
C LYS A 96 17.83 5.82 -4.85
#